data_5718947e0b9a588e98482daf10f4092c
#
_entry.id   5718947e0b9a588e98482daf10f4092c
#
_cell.length_a   1.000
_cell.length_b   1.000
_cell.length_c   1.000
_cell.angle_alpha   90.00
_cell.angle_beta   90.00
_cell.angle_gamma   90.00
#
_symmetry.space_group_name_H-M   'P 1'
#
loop_
_entity.id
_entity.type
_entity.pdbx_description
1 polymer ?
#
loop_
_entity_poly.entity_id
_entity_poly.type
_entity_poly.pdbx_seq_one_letter_code
_entity_poly.pdbx_strand_id
1 'polypeptide(L)'
;MPEEIITHSAEETIAWGRELAKRLQPPVLVLLSGELGSGKTTLTKGLVAGLNAATEDEVTSPTFTLIHEYGGGPRVFHGDLYRIENFHDFETLGLEDVFAKPAIVILEWSENFPLKTPWPQIRLHLQHLGGDARKITVV
;
A
#
# COMPACT_ATOMS: atom_id res chain seq x y z
N MET A 1 -7.21 -7.82 17.39
CA MET A 1 -6.06 -7.30 18.15
C MET A 1 -5.05 -6.70 17.20
N PRO A 2 -4.54 -5.50 17.47
CA PRO A 2 -3.46 -4.97 16.63
C PRO A 2 -2.20 -5.79 16.82
N GLU A 3 -1.50 -6.00 15.74
CA GLU A 3 -0.21 -6.68 15.72
C GLU A 3 0.86 -5.63 15.47
N GLU A 4 1.94 -5.67 16.25
CA GLU A 4 3.06 -4.74 16.07
C GLU A 4 4.31 -5.51 15.74
N ILE A 5 5.04 -5.03 14.73
CA ILE A 5 6.27 -5.65 14.26
C ILE A 5 7.32 -4.57 14.11
N ILE A 6 8.55 -4.88 14.55
CA ILE A 6 9.67 -3.97 14.36
C ILE A 6 10.64 -4.61 13.36
N THR A 7 10.95 -3.87 12.31
CA THR A 7 11.96 -4.26 11.34
C THR A 7 13.19 -3.35 11.52
N HIS A 8 14.37 -3.88 11.20
CA HIS A 8 15.63 -3.19 11.43
C HIS A 8 16.37 -2.79 10.16
N SER A 9 15.82 -3.15 9.00
CA SER A 9 16.41 -2.83 7.72
C SER A 9 15.33 -2.79 6.64
N ALA A 10 15.67 -2.19 5.49
CA ALA A 10 14.76 -2.19 4.33
C ALA A 10 14.48 -3.64 3.89
N GLU A 11 15.49 -4.50 3.91
CA GLU A 11 15.34 -5.91 3.56
C GLU A 11 14.36 -6.64 4.48
N GLU A 12 14.39 -6.36 5.78
CA GLU A 12 13.45 -6.95 6.72
C GLU A 12 12.02 -6.45 6.48
N THR A 13 11.86 -5.16 6.16
CA THR A 13 10.55 -4.59 5.85
C THR A 13 9.98 -5.24 4.58
N ILE A 14 10.80 -5.40 3.56
CA ILE A 14 10.40 -6.06 2.31
C ILE A 14 10.03 -7.51 2.57
N ALA A 15 10.83 -8.24 3.35
CA ALA A 15 10.57 -9.63 3.68
C ALA A 15 9.25 -9.80 4.44
N TRP A 16 8.96 -8.90 5.38
CA TRP A 16 7.69 -8.91 6.10
C TRP A 16 6.51 -8.66 5.15
N GLY A 17 6.68 -7.74 4.20
CA GLY A 17 5.67 -7.46 3.17
C GLY A 17 5.39 -8.68 2.31
N ARG A 18 6.42 -9.43 1.91
CA ARG A 18 6.23 -10.68 1.16
C ARG A 18 5.42 -11.70 1.95
N GLU A 19 5.67 -11.82 3.24
CA GLU A 19 4.92 -12.74 4.10
C GLU A 19 3.46 -12.30 4.25
N LEU A 20 3.22 -11.01 4.46
CA LEU A 20 1.86 -10.49 4.53
C LEU A 20 1.10 -10.74 3.22
N ALA A 21 1.78 -10.59 2.08
CA ALA A 21 1.18 -10.78 0.77
C ALA A 21 0.54 -12.16 0.60
N LYS A 22 1.08 -13.17 1.27
CA LYS A 22 0.53 -14.53 1.22
C LYS A 22 -0.87 -14.64 1.81
N ARG A 23 -1.28 -13.66 2.62
CA ARG A 23 -2.60 -13.61 3.24
C ARG A 23 -3.59 -12.78 2.44
N LEU A 24 -3.14 -12.11 1.37
CA LEU A 24 -3.98 -11.21 0.59
C LEU A 24 -4.65 -11.96 -0.56
N GLN A 25 -5.96 -11.79 -0.66
CA GLN A 25 -6.75 -12.33 -1.77
C GLN A 25 -7.72 -11.27 -2.28
N PRO A 26 -7.87 -11.11 -3.60
CA PRO A 26 -8.85 -10.17 -4.12
C PRO A 26 -10.28 -10.55 -3.71
N PRO A 27 -11.17 -9.61 -3.37
CA PRO A 27 -10.88 -8.18 -3.27
C PRO A 27 -10.35 -7.80 -1.89
N VAL A 28 -9.36 -6.94 -1.83
CA VAL A 28 -8.86 -6.40 -0.57
C VAL A 28 -8.25 -5.02 -0.78
N LEU A 29 -8.46 -4.15 0.21
CA LEU A 29 -7.89 -2.81 0.22
C LEU A 29 -6.85 -2.75 1.34
N VAL A 30 -5.61 -2.44 0.99
CA VAL A 30 -4.50 -2.26 1.93
C VAL A 30 -4.20 -0.77 2.05
N LEU A 31 -4.38 -0.22 3.24
CA LEU A 31 -4.17 1.20 3.49
C LEU A 31 -2.90 1.39 4.30
N LEU A 32 -1.96 2.14 3.73
CA LEU A 32 -0.67 2.44 4.36
C LEU A 32 -0.66 3.87 4.84
N SER A 33 -0.43 4.07 6.12
CA SER A 33 -0.30 5.39 6.71
C SER A 33 1.05 5.53 7.41
N GLY A 34 1.50 6.76 7.58
CA GLY A 34 2.78 7.05 8.22
C GLY A 34 3.42 8.29 7.61
N GLU A 35 4.38 8.85 8.30
CA GLU A 35 5.09 10.04 7.84
C GLU A 35 5.92 9.76 6.59
N LEU A 36 6.31 10.82 5.89
CA LEU A 36 7.24 10.72 4.79
C LEU A 36 8.53 10.04 5.28
N GLY A 37 9.01 9.07 4.54
CA GLY A 37 10.21 8.31 4.93
C GLY A 37 9.94 7.20 5.94
N SER A 38 8.67 6.91 6.27
CA SER A 38 8.33 5.85 7.22
C SER A 38 8.46 4.43 6.64
N GLY A 39 8.66 4.30 5.32
CA GLY A 39 8.87 3.01 4.68
C GLY A 39 7.66 2.46 3.92
N LYS A 40 6.67 3.30 3.62
CA LYS A 40 5.46 2.87 2.89
C LYS A 40 5.79 2.26 1.53
N THR A 41 6.64 2.92 0.75
CA THR A 41 7.05 2.41 -0.56
C THR A 41 7.89 1.15 -0.42
N THR A 42 8.77 1.08 0.56
CA THR A 42 9.58 -0.10 0.83
C THR A 42 8.70 -1.31 1.16
N LEU A 43 7.69 -1.11 2.00
CA LEU A 43 6.75 -2.18 2.33
C LEU A 43 5.96 -2.61 1.09
N THR A 44 5.55 -1.67 0.26
CA THR A 44 4.83 -1.96 -0.99
C THR A 44 5.67 -2.83 -1.92
N LYS A 45 6.99 -2.62 -1.99
CA LYS A 45 7.88 -3.49 -2.77
C LYS A 45 7.75 -4.95 -2.36
N GLY A 46 7.71 -5.21 -1.06
CA GLY A 46 7.53 -6.55 -0.53
C GLY A 46 6.16 -7.13 -0.86
N LEU A 47 5.11 -6.33 -0.68
CA LEU A 47 3.75 -6.76 -0.99
C LEU A 47 3.59 -7.14 -2.46
N VAL A 48 4.05 -6.28 -3.37
CA VAL A 48 3.92 -6.49 -4.82
C VAL A 48 4.75 -7.70 -5.27
N ALA A 49 5.97 -7.84 -4.77
CA ALA A 49 6.83 -8.98 -5.09
C ALA A 49 6.24 -10.29 -4.54
N GLY A 50 5.72 -10.26 -3.33
CA GLY A 50 5.08 -11.44 -2.71
C GLY A 50 3.81 -11.88 -3.42
N LEU A 51 3.13 -10.95 -4.09
CA LEU A 51 1.96 -11.25 -4.91
C LEU A 51 2.33 -11.69 -6.34
N ASN A 52 3.61 -11.67 -6.68
CA ASN A 52 4.10 -11.96 -8.04
C ASN A 52 3.51 -11.00 -9.10
N ALA A 53 3.13 -9.80 -8.69
CA ALA A 53 2.55 -8.82 -9.60
C ALA A 53 3.62 -8.04 -10.36
N ALA A 54 4.79 -7.82 -9.73
CA ALA A 54 5.94 -7.16 -10.32
C ALA A 54 7.17 -7.46 -9.47
N THR A 55 8.35 -7.07 -9.94
CA THR A 55 9.57 -7.17 -9.12
C THR A 55 9.67 -5.98 -8.17
N GLU A 56 10.50 -6.11 -7.14
CA GLU A 56 10.71 -5.02 -6.18
C GLU A 56 11.21 -3.75 -6.87
N ASP A 57 12.07 -3.90 -7.88
CA ASP A 57 12.66 -2.77 -8.59
C ASP A 57 11.64 -1.99 -9.43
N GLU A 58 10.53 -2.62 -9.79
CA GLU A 58 9.47 -1.97 -10.56
C GLU A 58 8.60 -1.06 -9.70
N VAL A 59 8.66 -1.21 -8.38
CA VAL A 59 7.83 -0.43 -7.46
C VAL A 59 8.52 0.88 -7.11
N THR A 60 7.87 1.99 -7.47
CA THR A 60 8.30 3.34 -7.12
C THR A 60 7.10 4.10 -6.60
N SER A 61 7.35 5.24 -5.92
CA SER A 61 6.25 6.12 -5.56
C SER A 61 5.58 6.64 -6.83
N PRO A 62 4.24 6.57 -6.94
CA PRO A 62 3.55 7.16 -8.09
C PRO A 62 3.83 8.66 -8.15
N THR A 63 4.35 9.15 -9.29
CA THR A 63 4.72 10.56 -9.43
C THR A 63 3.77 11.35 -10.32
N PHE A 64 3.60 10.91 -11.56
CA PHE A 64 2.75 11.61 -12.53
C PHE A 64 1.36 10.99 -12.64
N THR A 65 1.30 9.67 -12.66
CA THR A 65 0.03 8.96 -12.48
C THR A 65 -0.04 8.57 -11.02
N LEU A 66 -1.10 8.98 -10.33
CA LEU A 66 -1.25 8.75 -8.89
C LEU A 66 -1.55 7.30 -8.56
N ILE A 67 -1.91 6.49 -9.55
CA ILE A 67 -2.21 5.07 -9.39
C ILE A 67 -1.46 4.27 -10.45
N HIS A 68 -0.68 3.27 -10.01
CA HIS A 68 -0.01 2.32 -10.90
C HIS A 68 -0.71 0.97 -10.86
N GLU A 69 -0.85 0.31 -11.99
CA GLU A 69 -1.33 -1.08 -12.06
C GLU A 69 -0.17 -2.01 -12.37
N TYR A 70 -0.05 -3.09 -11.59
CA TYR A 70 0.93 -4.15 -11.81
C TYR A 70 0.20 -5.41 -12.28
N GLY A 71 0.62 -5.97 -13.39
CA GLY A 71 -0.12 -7.03 -14.07
C GLY A 71 0.57 -8.39 -14.19
N GLY A 72 1.64 -8.64 -13.41
CA GLY A 72 2.38 -9.89 -13.50
C GLY A 72 1.69 -11.10 -12.88
N GLY A 73 0.69 -10.89 -12.05
CA GLY A 73 -0.08 -11.93 -11.37
C GLY A 73 -1.51 -11.46 -11.17
N PRO A 74 -2.04 -11.43 -9.93
CA PRO A 74 -3.36 -10.85 -9.68
C PRO A 74 -3.34 -9.36 -10.02
N ARG A 75 -4.52 -8.78 -10.26
CA ARG A 75 -4.60 -7.33 -10.48
C ARG A 75 -4.22 -6.61 -9.20
N VAL A 76 -3.15 -5.81 -9.26
CA VAL A 76 -2.66 -5.03 -8.12
C VAL A 76 -2.52 -3.58 -8.54
N PHE A 77 -3.12 -2.69 -7.75
CA PHE A 77 -2.99 -1.24 -7.94
C PHE A 77 -2.24 -0.66 -6.76
N HIS A 78 -1.39 0.32 -7.02
CA HIS A 78 -0.67 1.07 -6.00
C HIS A 78 -0.91 2.56 -6.24
N GLY A 79 -1.49 3.25 -5.28
CA GLY A 79 -1.77 4.68 -5.37
C GLY A 79 -1.22 5.46 -4.19
N ASP A 80 -0.97 6.77 -4.40
CA ASP A 80 -0.51 7.68 -3.36
C ASP A 80 -1.52 8.81 -3.19
N LEU A 81 -2.35 8.70 -2.15
CA LEU A 81 -3.36 9.71 -1.85
C LEU A 81 -2.80 10.89 -1.03
N TYR A 82 -1.58 10.81 -0.52
CA TYR A 82 -0.96 11.94 0.17
C TYR A 82 -0.72 13.13 -0.74
N ARG A 83 -0.65 12.89 -2.06
CA ARG A 83 -0.42 13.95 -3.05
C ARG A 83 -1.70 14.64 -3.49
N ILE A 84 -2.85 14.15 -3.08
CA ILE A 84 -4.14 14.72 -3.41
C ILE A 84 -4.38 15.93 -2.53
N GLU A 85 -4.60 17.10 -3.13
CA GLU A 85 -4.77 18.35 -2.41
C GLU A 85 -6.22 18.72 -2.14
N ASN A 86 -7.15 18.24 -3.00
CA ASN A 86 -8.55 18.60 -2.88
C ASN A 86 -9.46 17.46 -3.32
N PHE A 87 -10.75 17.60 -3.00
CA PHE A 87 -11.74 16.56 -3.27
C PHE A 87 -11.95 16.34 -4.76
N HIS A 88 -11.85 17.39 -5.57
CA HIS A 88 -11.99 17.27 -7.02
C HIS A 88 -10.90 16.34 -7.60
N ASP A 89 -9.66 16.53 -7.21
CA ASP A 89 -8.55 15.68 -7.64
C ASP A 89 -8.75 14.24 -7.16
N PHE A 90 -9.29 14.06 -5.95
CA PHE A 90 -9.64 12.74 -5.44
C PHE A 90 -10.70 12.06 -6.32
N GLU A 91 -11.74 12.77 -6.71
CA GLU A 91 -12.79 12.21 -7.57
C GLU A 91 -12.25 11.80 -8.94
N THR A 92 -11.28 12.53 -9.48
CA THR A 92 -10.75 12.26 -10.83
C THR A 92 -9.78 11.07 -10.87
N LEU A 93 -9.41 10.48 -9.72
CA LEU A 93 -8.55 9.30 -9.70
C LEU A 93 -9.17 8.07 -10.35
N GLY A 94 -10.49 8.01 -10.43
CA GLY A 94 -11.17 6.86 -11.00
C GLY A 94 -11.16 5.62 -10.11
N LEU A 95 -11.12 5.81 -8.78
CA LEU A 95 -11.14 4.68 -7.84
C LEU A 95 -12.38 3.82 -7.98
N GLU A 96 -13.52 4.39 -8.39
CA GLU A 96 -14.74 3.63 -8.65
C GLU A 96 -14.50 2.56 -9.72
N ASP A 97 -13.76 2.90 -10.78
CA ASP A 97 -13.42 1.95 -11.83
C ASP A 97 -12.45 0.88 -11.31
N VAL A 98 -11.51 1.26 -10.43
CA VAL A 98 -10.58 0.32 -9.81
C VAL A 98 -11.35 -0.69 -8.95
N PHE A 99 -12.33 -0.22 -8.19
CA PHE A 99 -13.14 -1.07 -7.32
C PHE A 99 -14.24 -1.84 -8.04
N ALA A 100 -14.43 -1.62 -9.35
CA ALA A 100 -15.48 -2.28 -10.11
C ALA A 100 -15.25 -3.79 -10.31
N LYS A 101 -14.00 -4.23 -10.23
CA LYS A 101 -13.62 -5.64 -10.37
C LYS A 101 -12.71 -6.05 -9.22
N PRO A 102 -12.79 -7.30 -8.75
CA PRO A 102 -11.90 -7.75 -7.67
C PRO A 102 -10.43 -7.53 -7.99
N ALA A 103 -9.72 -6.92 -7.05
CA ALA A 103 -8.30 -6.63 -7.17
C ALA A 103 -7.69 -6.48 -5.77
N ILE A 104 -6.37 -6.35 -5.72
CA ILE A 104 -5.66 -5.96 -4.50
C ILE A 104 -5.24 -4.51 -4.72
N VAL A 105 -5.75 -3.62 -3.88
CA VAL A 105 -5.47 -2.18 -3.99
C VAL A 105 -4.65 -1.74 -2.78
N ILE A 106 -3.47 -1.21 -3.04
CA ILE A 106 -2.55 -0.72 -2.01
C ILE A 106 -2.50 0.80 -2.12
N LEU A 107 -2.97 1.50 -1.12
CA LEU A 107 -3.01 2.95 -1.11
C LEU A 107 -2.19 3.53 0.04
N GLU A 108 -1.28 4.45 -0.28
CA GLU A 108 -0.68 5.34 0.71
C GLU A 108 -1.76 6.36 1.03
N TRP A 109 -2.35 6.24 2.21
CA TRP A 109 -3.65 6.82 2.53
C TRP A 109 -3.58 7.92 3.57
N SER A 110 -4.40 8.95 3.35
CA SER A 110 -4.67 10.02 4.29
C SER A 110 -6.15 9.97 4.66
N GLU A 111 -6.48 10.18 5.93
CA GLU A 111 -7.86 10.17 6.41
C GLU A 111 -8.70 11.32 5.88
N ASN A 112 -8.09 12.25 5.13
CA ASN A 112 -8.78 13.42 4.57
C ASN A 112 -9.82 13.06 3.51
N PHE A 113 -9.71 11.86 2.90
CA PHE A 113 -10.61 11.47 1.82
C PHE A 113 -11.30 10.16 2.14
N PRO A 114 -12.63 10.11 2.06
CA PRO A 114 -13.38 8.89 2.35
C PRO A 114 -13.20 7.87 1.21
N LEU A 115 -12.99 6.62 1.59
CA LEU A 115 -12.94 5.50 0.66
C LEU A 115 -14.23 4.70 0.83
N LYS A 116 -15.03 4.62 -0.23
CA LYS A 116 -16.31 3.92 -0.21
C LYS A 116 -16.19 2.61 -0.98
N THR A 117 -16.00 1.53 -0.26
CA THR A 117 -15.94 0.20 -0.85
C THR A 117 -16.37 -0.84 0.20
N PRO A 118 -17.10 -1.89 -0.21
CA PRO A 118 -17.45 -2.98 0.70
C PRO A 118 -16.30 -3.98 0.90
N TRP A 119 -15.16 -3.78 0.25
CA TRP A 119 -14.04 -4.70 0.33
C TRP A 119 -13.45 -4.78 1.74
N PRO A 120 -12.95 -5.94 2.15
CA PRO A 120 -12.17 -6.03 3.38
C PRO A 120 -11.00 -5.06 3.34
N GLN A 121 -10.68 -4.48 4.48
CA GLN A 121 -9.59 -3.51 4.60
C GLN A 121 -8.55 -4.00 5.60
N ILE A 122 -7.28 -3.80 5.25
CA ILE A 122 -6.15 -4.00 6.15
C ILE A 122 -5.47 -2.65 6.27
N ARG A 123 -5.33 -2.15 7.49
CA ARG A 123 -4.68 -0.88 7.75
C ARG A 123 -3.32 -1.13 8.37
N LEU A 124 -2.28 -0.56 7.76
CA LEU A 124 -0.90 -0.66 8.22
C LEU A 124 -0.39 0.74 8.52
N HIS A 125 0.03 0.95 9.76
CA HIS A 125 0.63 2.21 10.16
C HIS A 125 2.12 2.01 10.37
N LEU A 126 2.95 2.82 9.69
CA LEU A 126 4.40 2.73 9.74
C LEU A 126 4.97 3.92 10.50
N GLN A 127 5.91 3.64 11.40
CA GLN A 127 6.62 4.63 12.17
C GLN A 127 8.12 4.46 12.00
N HIS A 128 8.81 5.58 11.75
CA HIS A 128 10.27 5.60 11.72
C HIS A 128 10.80 5.61 13.15
N LEU A 129 11.64 4.65 13.50
CA LEU A 129 12.23 4.54 14.84
C LEU A 129 13.66 5.05 14.93
N GLY A 130 14.24 5.51 13.82
CA GLY A 130 15.63 5.94 13.71
C GLY A 130 16.41 5.00 12.81
N GLY A 131 17.35 5.54 12.02
CA GLY A 131 18.10 4.75 11.04
C GLY A 131 17.16 4.00 10.11
N ASP A 132 17.38 2.69 9.97
CA ASP A 132 16.55 1.82 9.13
C ASP A 132 15.46 1.08 9.90
N ALA A 133 15.32 1.36 11.20
CA ALA A 133 14.31 0.69 12.01
C ALA A 133 12.92 1.28 11.79
N ARG A 134 11.94 0.40 11.66
CA ARG A 134 10.54 0.77 11.43
C ARG A 134 9.64 -0.05 12.34
N LYS A 135 8.55 0.58 12.80
CA LYS A 135 7.48 -0.11 13.51
C LYS A 135 6.26 -0.16 12.60
N ILE A 136 5.74 -1.35 12.41
CA ILE A 136 4.56 -1.58 11.58
C ILE A 136 3.44 -2.08 12.48
N THR A 137 2.35 -1.34 12.53
CA THR A 137 1.16 -1.72 13.30
C THR A 137 0.07 -2.14 12.33
N VAL A 138 -0.43 -3.36 12.50
CA VAL A 138 -1.53 -3.91 11.72
C VAL A 138 -2.83 -3.74 12.50
N VAL A 139 -3.79 -3.11 11.89
CA VAL A 139 -5.08 -2.83 12.53
C VAL A 139 -6.21 -3.56 11.83
#